data_4303719720606afced91f0231f60788d
#
_entry.id   4303719720606afced91f0231f60788d
#
_cell.length_a   1.000
_cell.length_b   1.000
_cell.length_c   1.000
_cell.angle_alpha   90.00
_cell.angle_beta   90.00
_cell.angle_gamma   90.00
#
_symmetry.space_group_name_H-M   'P 1'
#
loop_
_entity.id
_entity.type
_entity.pdbx_description
1 polymer ?
#
loop_
_entity_poly.entity_id
_entity_poly.type
_entity_poly.pdbx_seq_one_letter_code
_entity_poly.pdbx_strand_id
1 'polypeptide(L)'
;VGGRYSVDSAIGTSLAIVFGPKVFEEFLAGFHAMDEHFRTAPFEKNVPVLMGSLNVWYVNFLGAETHAVLPYDQYLHRFPAYLQQLTMESNGKSVRADGSFVDYSTGEVFWGEPGTNGQHAFYQLIHQGTRLIPADFLAFANPAHPTKDGEQDVHELFLANFFAQTQALAFGKTEDEVRAEGTAEHVVNARIFSGNRPSTSIMASRLTPRVLGELIALYEHITFVQGIVWGIDSFDQWGVELGKKLALDLVPAIKGDREVLARQDSSTASLIDYYLKHRK
;
A
#
# COMPACT_ATOMS: atom_id res chain seq x y z
N VAL A 1 18.46 4.17 12.69
CA VAL A 1 17.78 3.84 11.45
C VAL A 1 16.28 3.97 11.67
N GLY A 2 15.58 4.66 10.77
CA GLY A 2 14.13 4.81 10.84
C GLY A 2 13.41 3.48 10.60
N GLY A 3 12.23 3.28 11.23
CA GLY A 3 11.51 2.00 11.21
C GLY A 3 11.19 1.47 9.81
N ARG A 4 10.74 2.36 8.91
CA ARG A 4 10.24 1.97 7.57
C ARG A 4 11.32 1.55 6.55
N TYR A 5 12.59 1.86 6.81
CA TYR A 5 13.76 1.50 5.97
C TYR A 5 14.80 0.71 6.76
N SER A 6 14.41 -0.18 7.66
CA SER A 6 15.36 -0.75 8.61
C SER A 6 15.42 -2.26 8.68
N VAL A 7 14.49 -2.96 8.03
CA VAL A 7 14.40 -4.43 8.11
C VAL A 7 15.64 -5.13 7.54
N ASP A 8 16.32 -4.53 6.59
CA ASP A 8 17.58 -4.96 5.97
C ASP A 8 18.84 -4.60 6.78
N SER A 9 18.68 -3.78 7.82
CA SER A 9 19.74 -3.34 8.73
C SER A 9 19.90 -4.27 9.94
N ALA A 10 20.68 -3.83 10.95
CA ALA A 10 20.82 -4.51 12.24
C ALA A 10 19.46 -4.75 12.97
N ILE A 11 18.41 -4.02 12.65
CA ILE A 11 17.03 -4.27 13.14
C ILE A 11 16.55 -5.66 12.70
N GLY A 12 16.94 -6.12 11.50
CA GLY A 12 16.65 -7.45 11.00
C GLY A 12 17.39 -8.61 11.68
N THR A 13 18.23 -8.35 12.68
CA THR A 13 18.93 -9.39 13.44
C THR A 13 17.98 -10.45 14.01
N SER A 14 16.76 -10.07 14.40
CA SER A 14 15.73 -11.00 14.86
C SER A 14 15.34 -12.01 13.78
N LEU A 15 15.30 -11.60 12.51
CA LEU A 15 15.04 -12.50 11.37
C LEU A 15 16.21 -13.46 11.18
N ALA A 16 17.44 -12.96 11.27
CA ALA A 16 18.64 -13.81 11.17
C ALA A 16 18.71 -14.84 12.30
N ILE A 17 18.25 -14.51 13.52
CA ILE A 17 18.18 -15.43 14.64
C ILE A 17 17.09 -16.51 14.42
N VAL A 18 15.90 -16.11 13.96
CA VAL A 18 14.74 -17.01 13.83
C VAL A 18 14.88 -17.93 12.62
N PHE A 19 15.26 -17.38 11.46
CA PHE A 19 15.31 -18.12 10.19
C PHE A 19 16.72 -18.58 9.80
N GLY A 20 17.73 -18.16 10.53
CA GLY A 20 19.13 -18.42 10.24
C GLY A 20 19.77 -17.41 9.28
N PRO A 21 21.10 -17.26 9.35
CA PRO A 21 21.83 -16.24 8.58
C PRO A 21 21.68 -16.42 7.07
N LYS A 22 21.63 -17.65 6.57
CA LYS A 22 21.50 -17.96 5.14
C LYS A 22 20.19 -17.41 4.54
N VAL A 23 19.07 -17.57 5.25
CA VAL A 23 17.77 -17.04 4.82
C VAL A 23 17.79 -15.49 4.82
N PHE A 24 18.44 -14.91 5.82
CA PHE A 24 18.59 -13.45 5.87
C PHE A 24 19.52 -12.92 4.76
N GLU A 25 20.59 -13.63 4.42
CA GLU A 25 21.45 -13.30 3.28
C GLU A 25 20.70 -13.39 1.95
N GLU A 26 19.85 -14.39 1.76
CA GLU A 26 18.97 -14.50 0.57
C GLU A 26 18.00 -13.31 0.50
N PHE A 27 17.46 -12.88 1.63
CA PHE A 27 16.60 -11.69 1.71
C PHE A 27 17.36 -10.42 1.32
N LEU A 28 18.54 -10.19 1.86
CA LEU A 28 19.40 -9.05 1.49
C LEU A 28 19.86 -9.10 0.02
N ALA A 29 20.06 -10.29 -0.52
CA ALA A 29 20.38 -10.46 -1.95
C ALA A 29 19.22 -10.00 -2.86
N GLY A 30 17.99 -10.04 -2.38
CA GLY A 30 16.83 -9.45 -3.07
C GLY A 30 16.92 -7.93 -3.14
N PHE A 31 17.21 -7.26 -2.02
CA PHE A 31 17.45 -5.81 -2.00
C PHE A 31 18.56 -5.43 -2.98
N HIS A 32 19.71 -6.11 -2.88
CA HIS A 32 20.84 -5.85 -3.76
C HIS A 32 20.48 -6.00 -5.25
N ALA A 33 19.70 -7.01 -5.61
CA ALA A 33 19.29 -7.22 -7.00
C ALA A 33 18.41 -6.04 -7.51
N MET A 34 17.49 -5.54 -6.69
CA MET A 34 16.65 -4.40 -7.05
C MET A 34 17.45 -3.08 -7.06
N ASP A 35 18.39 -2.89 -6.13
CA ASP A 35 19.32 -1.75 -6.13
C ASP A 35 20.16 -1.69 -7.41
N GLU A 36 20.71 -2.83 -7.85
CA GLU A 36 21.47 -2.91 -9.09
C GLU A 36 20.57 -2.63 -10.30
N HIS A 37 19.34 -3.15 -10.32
CA HIS A 37 18.38 -2.83 -11.36
C HIS A 37 18.07 -1.32 -11.39
N PHE A 38 17.76 -0.72 -10.23
CA PHE A 38 17.48 0.71 -10.12
C PHE A 38 18.64 1.57 -10.61
N ARG A 39 19.86 1.21 -10.24
CA ARG A 39 21.08 1.95 -10.57
C ARG A 39 21.51 1.82 -12.04
N THR A 40 21.24 0.68 -12.69
CA THR A 40 21.85 0.36 -14.00
C THR A 40 20.86 0.27 -15.16
N ALA A 41 19.57 0.01 -14.89
CA ALA A 41 18.59 -0.08 -15.96
C ALA A 41 18.33 1.30 -16.61
N PRO A 42 18.19 1.38 -17.93
CA PRO A 42 17.77 2.61 -18.59
C PRO A 42 16.35 2.99 -18.16
N PHE A 43 16.01 4.28 -18.14
CA PHE A 43 14.76 4.78 -17.56
C PHE A 43 13.51 4.08 -18.12
N GLU A 44 13.46 3.80 -19.39
CA GLU A 44 12.33 3.12 -20.05
C GLU A 44 12.16 1.64 -19.67
N LYS A 45 13.11 1.08 -18.92
CA LYS A 45 13.09 -0.30 -18.40
C LYS A 45 13.28 -0.36 -16.89
N ASN A 46 13.46 0.77 -16.25
CA ASN A 46 13.67 0.87 -14.80
C ASN A 46 12.32 0.81 -14.09
N VAL A 47 11.98 -0.36 -13.56
CA VAL A 47 10.67 -0.61 -12.99
C VAL A 47 10.30 0.35 -11.86
N PRO A 48 11.17 0.60 -10.84
CA PRO A 48 10.88 1.61 -9.80
C PRO A 48 10.64 3.01 -10.36
N VAL A 49 11.43 3.45 -11.34
CA VAL A 49 11.28 4.77 -11.96
C VAL A 49 9.95 4.86 -12.71
N LEU A 50 9.60 3.83 -13.49
CA LEU A 50 8.33 3.80 -14.23
C LEU A 50 7.14 3.80 -13.29
N MET A 51 7.12 2.94 -12.27
CA MET A 51 6.01 2.87 -11.30
C MET A 51 5.90 4.14 -10.47
N GLY A 52 7.01 4.68 -9.96
CA GLY A 52 7.01 5.92 -9.21
C GLY A 52 6.53 7.12 -10.03
N SER A 53 6.95 7.21 -11.30
CA SER A 53 6.48 8.25 -12.23
C SER A 53 5.01 8.10 -12.57
N LEU A 54 4.51 6.87 -12.76
CA LEU A 54 3.09 6.59 -12.99
C LEU A 54 2.25 7.00 -11.76
N ASN A 55 2.71 6.71 -10.55
CA ASN A 55 2.01 7.11 -9.33
C ASN A 55 1.91 8.64 -9.21
N VAL A 56 3.00 9.36 -9.48
CA VAL A 56 2.95 10.84 -9.58
C VAL A 56 1.95 11.30 -10.64
N TRP A 57 1.94 10.64 -11.80
CA TRP A 57 0.97 10.94 -12.86
C TRP A 57 -0.48 10.74 -12.40
N TYR A 58 -0.76 9.62 -11.76
CA TYR A 58 -2.10 9.31 -11.25
C TYR A 58 -2.55 10.33 -10.20
N VAL A 59 -1.67 10.70 -9.26
CA VAL A 59 -1.98 11.68 -8.20
C VAL A 59 -2.19 13.08 -8.76
N ASN A 60 -1.22 13.59 -9.53
CA ASN A 60 -1.18 15.00 -9.89
C ASN A 60 -1.97 15.35 -11.15
N PHE A 61 -2.17 14.41 -12.07
CA PHE A 61 -2.84 14.68 -13.35
C PHE A 61 -4.20 13.98 -13.48
N LEU A 62 -4.40 12.86 -12.79
CA LEU A 62 -5.67 12.13 -12.85
C LEU A 62 -6.47 12.18 -11.54
N GLY A 63 -5.94 12.85 -10.50
CA GLY A 63 -6.64 13.08 -9.24
C GLY A 63 -6.85 11.82 -8.41
N ALA A 64 -5.97 10.80 -8.54
CA ALA A 64 -6.02 9.62 -7.69
C ALA A 64 -5.56 9.96 -6.27
N GLU A 65 -6.43 9.81 -5.29
CA GLU A 65 -6.14 10.10 -3.88
C GLU A 65 -5.60 8.87 -3.13
N THR A 66 -5.81 7.68 -3.68
CA THR A 66 -5.45 6.41 -3.04
C THR A 66 -4.85 5.44 -4.04
N HIS A 67 -4.07 4.48 -3.53
CA HIS A 67 -3.44 3.40 -4.29
C HIS A 67 -3.69 2.06 -3.57
N ALA A 68 -4.30 1.10 -4.25
CA ALA A 68 -4.55 -0.22 -3.68
C ALA A 68 -3.39 -1.19 -3.96
N VAL A 69 -3.02 -2.01 -2.98
CA VAL A 69 -2.05 -3.10 -3.14
C VAL A 69 -2.72 -4.41 -2.78
N LEU A 70 -2.84 -5.30 -3.74
CA LEU A 70 -3.70 -6.46 -3.71
C LEU A 70 -2.87 -7.75 -3.91
N PRO A 71 -2.23 -8.25 -2.83
CA PRO A 71 -1.45 -9.49 -2.92
C PRO A 71 -2.36 -10.70 -3.04
N TYR A 72 -2.16 -11.50 -4.09
CA TYR A 72 -2.76 -12.82 -4.24
C TYR A 72 -1.85 -13.87 -3.58
N ASP A 73 -1.56 -13.65 -2.31
CA ASP A 73 -0.82 -14.55 -1.43
C ASP A 73 -1.09 -14.20 0.04
N GLN A 74 -1.49 -15.19 0.84
CA GLN A 74 -1.82 -14.98 2.26
C GLN A 74 -0.62 -14.53 3.09
N TYR A 75 0.60 -14.95 2.75
CA TYR A 75 1.80 -14.54 3.48
C TYR A 75 2.16 -13.08 3.28
N LEU A 76 1.61 -12.44 2.25
CA LEU A 76 1.73 -11.00 2.03
C LEU A 76 0.55 -10.19 2.61
N HIS A 77 -0.34 -10.77 3.44
CA HIS A 77 -1.50 -10.05 3.98
C HIS A 77 -1.13 -8.77 4.76
N ARG A 78 0.07 -8.70 5.34
CA ARG A 78 0.58 -7.51 6.03
C ARG A 78 1.38 -6.56 5.14
N PHE A 79 1.65 -6.92 3.90
CA PHE A 79 2.43 -6.11 2.99
C PHE A 79 1.78 -4.74 2.69
N PRO A 80 0.47 -4.64 2.41
CA PRO A 80 -0.19 -3.34 2.27
C PRO A 80 -0.04 -2.46 3.51
N ALA A 81 -0.15 -3.03 4.71
CA ALA A 81 0.02 -2.28 5.96
C ALA A 81 1.47 -1.81 6.20
N TYR A 82 2.47 -2.57 5.73
CA TYR A 82 3.86 -2.11 5.71
C TYR A 82 4.02 -0.92 4.75
N LEU A 83 3.45 -1.01 3.55
CA LEU A 83 3.50 0.06 2.56
C LEU A 83 2.79 1.33 3.02
N GLN A 84 1.76 1.23 3.87
CA GLN A 84 1.15 2.41 4.50
C GLN A 84 2.19 3.24 5.24
N GLN A 85 2.98 2.59 6.10
CA GLN A 85 4.05 3.32 6.79
C GLN A 85 5.12 3.78 5.82
N LEU A 86 5.60 2.89 4.94
CA LEU A 86 6.68 3.20 4.00
C LEU A 86 6.36 4.45 3.18
N THR A 87 5.20 4.48 2.52
CA THR A 87 4.87 5.53 1.55
C THR A 87 4.25 6.77 2.20
N MET A 88 3.28 6.59 3.10
CA MET A 88 2.53 7.72 3.68
C MET A 88 3.37 8.51 4.68
N GLU A 89 4.19 7.85 5.50
CA GLU A 89 5.10 8.54 6.42
C GLU A 89 6.24 9.24 5.65
N SER A 90 6.70 8.64 4.54
CA SER A 90 7.74 9.23 3.70
C SER A 90 7.22 10.41 2.88
N ASN A 91 6.16 10.22 2.12
CA ASN A 91 5.73 11.16 1.08
C ASN A 91 4.50 11.99 1.46
N GLY A 92 3.89 11.77 2.62
CA GLY A 92 2.82 12.62 3.16
C GLY A 92 3.38 13.95 3.67
N LYS A 93 3.92 14.76 2.79
CA LYS A 93 4.61 16.03 3.12
C LYS A 93 3.96 17.20 2.38
N SER A 94 3.87 18.34 3.03
CA SER A 94 3.37 19.60 2.47
C SER A 94 4.45 20.64 2.23
N VAL A 95 5.72 20.27 2.48
CA VAL A 95 6.87 21.18 2.39
C VAL A 95 7.97 20.54 1.55
N ARG A 96 8.55 21.32 0.63
CA ARG A 96 9.70 20.91 -0.18
C ARG A 96 10.98 20.88 0.65
N ALA A 97 12.00 20.24 0.14
CA ALA A 97 13.33 20.18 0.77
C ALA A 97 13.98 21.58 0.97
N ASP A 98 13.57 22.58 0.20
CA ASP A 98 14.01 23.97 0.35
C ASP A 98 13.20 24.77 1.39
N GLY A 99 12.22 24.16 2.06
CA GLY A 99 11.36 24.79 3.06
C GLY A 99 10.12 25.48 2.51
N SER A 100 9.92 25.55 1.21
CA SER A 100 8.70 26.12 0.61
C SER A 100 7.52 25.15 0.66
N PHE A 101 6.29 25.67 0.76
CA PHE A 101 5.10 24.84 0.68
C PHE A 101 4.88 24.35 -0.75
N VAL A 102 4.38 23.09 -0.87
CA VAL A 102 3.92 22.56 -2.16
C VAL A 102 2.55 23.15 -2.51
N ASP A 103 2.29 23.31 -3.81
CA ASP A 103 1.02 23.76 -4.40
C ASP A 103 0.33 22.65 -5.22
N TYR A 104 0.75 21.41 -5.01
CA TYR A 104 0.23 20.19 -5.62
C TYR A 104 0.06 19.10 -4.56
N SER A 105 -0.67 18.03 -4.90
CA SER A 105 -0.85 16.87 -4.02
C SER A 105 0.41 16.03 -3.93
N THR A 106 0.71 15.54 -2.73
CA THR A 106 1.81 14.61 -2.44
C THR A 106 1.28 13.44 -1.60
N GLY A 107 1.82 12.25 -1.79
CA GLY A 107 1.57 11.11 -0.92
C GLY A 107 0.13 10.61 -0.97
N GLU A 108 -0.15 9.70 -1.87
CA GLU A 108 -1.42 8.98 -1.93
C GLU A 108 -1.61 8.03 -0.73
N VAL A 109 -2.87 7.74 -0.38
CA VAL A 109 -3.20 6.78 0.68
C VAL A 109 -3.01 5.36 0.18
N PHE A 110 -2.00 4.65 0.67
CA PHE A 110 -1.81 3.23 0.39
C PHE A 110 -2.72 2.37 1.28
N TRP A 111 -3.34 1.36 0.69
CA TRP A 111 -4.21 0.42 1.38
C TRP A 111 -4.36 -0.88 0.59
N GLY A 112 -4.91 -1.91 1.18
CA GLY A 112 -5.18 -3.15 0.46
C GLY A 112 -5.40 -4.34 1.38
N GLU A 113 -5.81 -5.44 0.77
CA GLU A 113 -6.08 -6.74 1.39
C GLU A 113 -5.70 -7.85 0.40
N PRO A 114 -5.55 -9.10 0.86
CA PRO A 114 -5.38 -10.24 -0.04
C PRO A 114 -6.48 -10.30 -1.10
N GLY A 115 -6.08 -10.60 -2.35
CA GLY A 115 -6.87 -10.42 -3.55
C GLY A 115 -8.29 -10.99 -3.51
N THR A 116 -8.47 -12.28 -3.18
CA THR A 116 -9.82 -12.90 -3.16
C THR A 116 -10.71 -12.33 -2.07
N ASN A 117 -10.19 -12.02 -0.87
CA ASN A 117 -10.96 -11.38 0.19
C ASN A 117 -11.39 -9.98 -0.22
N GLY A 118 -10.48 -9.20 -0.82
CA GLY A 118 -10.73 -7.86 -1.32
C GLY A 118 -11.87 -7.80 -2.34
N GLN A 119 -12.04 -8.83 -3.18
CA GLN A 119 -13.14 -8.92 -4.15
C GLN A 119 -14.52 -8.81 -3.50
N HIS A 120 -14.67 -9.38 -2.31
CA HIS A 120 -15.93 -9.37 -1.57
C HIS A 120 -16.08 -8.16 -0.63
N ALA A 121 -15.07 -7.30 -0.54
CA ALA A 121 -15.05 -6.15 0.37
C ALA A 121 -15.18 -4.81 -0.36
N PHE A 122 -14.33 -4.53 -1.35
CA PHE A 122 -14.22 -3.18 -1.93
C PHE A 122 -14.03 -3.14 -3.45
N TYR A 123 -13.99 -4.26 -4.16
CA TYR A 123 -13.80 -4.25 -5.62
C TYR A 123 -14.96 -3.58 -6.37
N GLN A 124 -16.15 -3.52 -5.78
CA GLN A 124 -17.25 -2.73 -6.34
C GLN A 124 -16.82 -1.28 -6.57
N LEU A 125 -16.14 -0.65 -5.61
CA LEU A 125 -15.65 0.73 -5.75
C LEU A 125 -14.55 0.82 -6.82
N ILE A 126 -13.62 -0.15 -6.85
CA ILE A 126 -12.51 -0.14 -7.81
C ILE A 126 -13.03 -0.27 -9.25
N HIS A 127 -14.00 -1.15 -9.50
CA HIS A 127 -14.54 -1.40 -10.86
C HIS A 127 -15.53 -0.34 -11.32
N GLN A 128 -16.50 0.03 -10.50
CA GLN A 128 -17.65 0.84 -10.91
C GLN A 128 -17.80 2.16 -10.13
N GLY A 129 -16.92 2.40 -9.14
CA GLY A 129 -16.97 3.64 -8.39
C GLY A 129 -16.56 4.86 -9.21
N THR A 130 -16.89 6.04 -8.70
CA THR A 130 -16.59 7.33 -9.34
C THR A 130 -15.15 7.82 -9.08
N ARG A 131 -14.41 7.13 -8.21
CA ARG A 131 -13.02 7.47 -7.91
C ARG A 131 -12.06 6.64 -8.74
N LEU A 132 -10.98 7.25 -9.21
CA LEU A 132 -9.86 6.53 -9.79
C LEU A 132 -8.99 5.95 -8.67
N ILE A 133 -8.81 4.64 -8.69
CA ILE A 133 -7.97 3.91 -7.72
C ILE A 133 -6.99 3.06 -8.52
N PRO A 134 -5.75 3.52 -8.73
CA PRO A 134 -4.68 2.68 -9.25
C PRO A 134 -4.46 1.49 -8.32
N ALA A 135 -4.13 0.33 -8.87
CA ALA A 135 -3.99 -0.89 -8.08
C ALA A 135 -2.80 -1.73 -8.54
N ASP A 136 -2.01 -2.20 -7.57
CA ASP A 136 -0.94 -3.18 -7.80
C ASP A 136 -1.42 -4.57 -7.39
N PHE A 137 -1.43 -5.48 -8.34
CA PHE A 137 -1.77 -6.88 -8.15
C PHE A 137 -0.49 -7.71 -8.08
N LEU A 138 -0.29 -8.45 -6.99
CA LEU A 138 0.90 -9.27 -6.77
C LEU A 138 0.52 -10.75 -6.73
N ALA A 139 1.18 -11.59 -7.52
CA ALA A 139 0.93 -13.03 -7.55
C ALA A 139 2.21 -13.83 -7.78
N PHE A 140 2.12 -15.13 -7.52
CA PHE A 140 3.22 -16.07 -7.71
C PHE A 140 2.74 -17.26 -8.55
N ALA A 141 3.58 -17.69 -9.49
CA ALA A 141 3.24 -18.83 -10.35
C ALA A 141 3.12 -20.16 -9.57
N ASN A 142 3.84 -20.28 -8.45
CA ASN A 142 3.83 -21.46 -7.60
C ASN A 142 3.44 -21.07 -6.17
N PRO A 143 2.45 -21.72 -5.56
CA PRO A 143 2.05 -21.46 -4.18
C PRO A 143 3.10 -21.97 -3.19
N ALA A 144 3.10 -21.42 -1.98
CA ALA A 144 3.91 -21.96 -0.88
C ALA A 144 3.49 -23.39 -0.51
N HIS A 145 2.19 -23.66 -0.52
CA HIS A 145 1.59 -24.96 -0.21
C HIS A 145 0.61 -25.36 -1.31
N PRO A 146 1.02 -26.26 -2.25
CA PRO A 146 0.12 -26.80 -3.25
C PRO A 146 -1.08 -27.49 -2.60
N THR A 147 -2.28 -27.12 -3.01
CA THR A 147 -3.54 -27.64 -2.45
C THR A 147 -4.48 -28.01 -3.58
N LYS A 148 -5.16 -29.14 -3.45
CA LYS A 148 -6.20 -29.59 -4.40
C LYS A 148 -7.54 -29.74 -3.68
N ASP A 149 -8.61 -29.43 -4.41
CA ASP A 149 -9.99 -29.78 -4.04
C ASP A 149 -10.50 -30.77 -5.09
N GLY A 150 -10.52 -32.06 -4.73
CA GLY A 150 -10.69 -33.14 -5.69
C GLY A 150 -9.57 -33.18 -6.73
N GLU A 151 -9.92 -33.06 -8.01
CA GLU A 151 -8.97 -32.97 -9.12
C GLU A 151 -8.51 -31.52 -9.42
N GLN A 152 -9.23 -30.53 -8.87
CA GLN A 152 -8.98 -29.12 -9.15
C GLN A 152 -7.78 -28.59 -8.35
N ASP A 153 -6.84 -27.92 -9.02
CA ASP A 153 -5.79 -27.15 -8.37
C ASP A 153 -6.38 -25.82 -7.86
N VAL A 154 -6.35 -25.63 -6.54
CA VAL A 154 -6.88 -24.42 -5.90
C VAL A 154 -6.09 -23.17 -6.33
N HIS A 155 -4.80 -23.32 -6.59
CA HIS A 155 -3.95 -22.20 -7.03
C HIS A 155 -4.28 -21.73 -8.44
N GLU A 156 -4.61 -22.64 -9.35
CA GLU A 156 -5.04 -22.27 -10.71
C GLU A 156 -6.33 -21.43 -10.67
N LEU A 157 -7.32 -21.83 -9.86
CA LEU A 157 -8.53 -21.04 -9.66
C LEU A 157 -8.24 -19.67 -9.05
N PHE A 158 -7.30 -19.62 -8.11
CA PHE A 158 -6.85 -18.38 -7.47
C PHE A 158 -6.19 -17.43 -8.48
N LEU A 159 -5.29 -17.94 -9.32
CA LEU A 159 -4.65 -17.17 -10.38
C LEU A 159 -5.64 -16.76 -11.49
N ALA A 160 -6.64 -17.58 -11.80
CA ALA A 160 -7.68 -17.19 -12.74
C ALA A 160 -8.42 -15.91 -12.27
N ASN A 161 -8.69 -15.79 -10.97
CA ASN A 161 -9.23 -14.55 -10.38
C ASN A 161 -8.26 -13.37 -10.54
N PHE A 162 -6.97 -13.55 -10.27
CA PHE A 162 -5.96 -12.50 -10.48
C PHE A 162 -5.99 -11.97 -11.91
N PHE A 163 -5.96 -12.85 -12.92
CA PHE A 163 -5.99 -12.45 -14.33
C PHE A 163 -7.32 -11.81 -14.72
N ALA A 164 -8.44 -12.37 -14.26
CA ALA A 164 -9.77 -11.86 -14.59
C ALA A 164 -9.99 -10.44 -14.05
N GLN A 165 -9.52 -10.15 -12.83
CA GLN A 165 -9.69 -8.81 -12.25
C GLN A 165 -8.90 -7.75 -12.98
N THR A 166 -7.65 -8.01 -13.33
CA THR A 166 -6.82 -7.06 -14.09
C THR A 166 -7.35 -6.87 -15.51
N GLN A 167 -7.85 -7.93 -16.15
CA GLN A 167 -8.52 -7.86 -17.45
C GLN A 167 -9.80 -7.02 -17.39
N ALA A 168 -10.64 -7.25 -16.38
CA ALA A 168 -11.89 -6.50 -16.20
C ALA A 168 -11.64 -5.00 -15.94
N LEU A 169 -10.59 -4.66 -15.17
CA LEU A 169 -10.18 -3.26 -14.95
C LEU A 169 -9.72 -2.60 -16.25
N ALA A 170 -8.97 -3.32 -17.07
CA ALA A 170 -8.44 -2.78 -18.32
C ALA A 170 -9.54 -2.56 -19.38
N PHE A 171 -10.37 -3.56 -19.61
CA PHE A 171 -11.30 -3.58 -20.76
C PHE A 171 -12.73 -3.23 -20.38
N GLY A 172 -13.16 -3.51 -19.14
CA GLY A 172 -14.52 -3.28 -18.70
C GLY A 172 -15.54 -4.16 -19.41
N LYS A 173 -16.77 -3.66 -19.52
CA LYS A 173 -17.90 -4.26 -20.23
C LYS A 173 -18.83 -3.16 -20.74
N THR A 174 -19.03 -3.12 -22.03
CA THR A 174 -19.81 -2.08 -22.70
C THR A 174 -21.31 -2.28 -22.52
N GLU A 175 -22.08 -1.24 -22.82
CA GLU A 175 -23.55 -1.26 -22.82
C GLU A 175 -24.11 -2.31 -23.79
N ASP A 176 -23.55 -2.40 -25.00
CA ASP A 176 -23.96 -3.35 -26.02
C ASP A 176 -23.72 -4.80 -25.59
N GLU A 177 -22.59 -5.08 -24.97
CA GLU A 177 -22.28 -6.41 -24.40
C GLU A 177 -23.26 -6.78 -23.28
N VAL A 178 -23.60 -5.81 -22.41
CA VAL A 178 -24.55 -6.02 -21.31
C VAL A 178 -25.95 -6.33 -21.87
N ARG A 179 -26.40 -5.63 -22.95
CA ARG A 179 -27.66 -5.92 -23.61
C ARG A 179 -27.67 -7.26 -24.32
N ALA A 180 -26.58 -7.61 -24.99
CA ALA A 180 -26.44 -8.90 -25.69
C ALA A 180 -26.57 -10.11 -24.75
N GLU A 181 -26.30 -9.94 -23.43
CA GLU A 181 -26.54 -10.97 -22.41
C GLU A 181 -28.03 -11.12 -22.00
N GLY A 182 -28.92 -10.35 -22.57
CA GLY A 182 -30.35 -10.37 -22.21
C GLY A 182 -30.67 -9.63 -20.90
N THR A 183 -29.81 -8.68 -20.51
CA THR A 183 -30.01 -7.88 -19.29
C THR A 183 -31.29 -7.01 -19.46
N ALA A 184 -32.17 -6.99 -18.45
CA ALA A 184 -33.32 -6.13 -18.40
C ALA A 184 -32.95 -4.65 -18.49
N GLU A 185 -33.62 -3.84 -19.30
CA GLU A 185 -33.21 -2.47 -19.64
C GLU A 185 -33.00 -1.58 -18.44
N HIS A 186 -33.81 -1.72 -17.37
CA HIS A 186 -33.70 -0.91 -16.16
C HIS A 186 -32.43 -1.18 -15.30
N VAL A 187 -31.68 -2.26 -15.60
CA VAL A 187 -30.40 -2.58 -14.90
C VAL A 187 -29.19 -2.55 -15.82
N VAL A 188 -29.36 -2.23 -17.12
CA VAL A 188 -28.24 -2.19 -18.08
C VAL A 188 -27.13 -1.28 -17.57
N ASN A 189 -27.44 -0.04 -17.22
CA ASN A 189 -26.45 0.93 -16.75
C ASN A 189 -25.72 0.48 -15.48
N ALA A 190 -26.38 -0.26 -14.60
CA ALA A 190 -25.78 -0.78 -13.36
C ALA A 190 -24.79 -1.94 -13.61
N ARG A 191 -24.80 -2.52 -14.81
CA ARG A 191 -23.94 -3.65 -15.20
C ARG A 191 -22.84 -3.27 -16.20
N ILE A 192 -22.71 -2.00 -16.52
CA ILE A 192 -21.61 -1.48 -17.34
C ILE A 192 -20.36 -1.37 -16.46
N PHE A 193 -19.22 -1.76 -17.00
CA PHE A 193 -17.90 -1.56 -16.41
C PHE A 193 -17.10 -0.63 -17.33
N SER A 194 -16.67 0.50 -16.84
CA SER A 194 -16.02 1.53 -17.67
C SER A 194 -14.72 1.06 -18.33
N GLY A 195 -14.01 0.09 -17.71
CA GLY A 195 -12.67 -0.24 -18.13
C GLY A 195 -11.69 0.95 -17.94
N ASN A 196 -10.55 0.87 -18.58
CA ASN A 196 -9.48 1.90 -18.53
C ASN A 196 -9.14 2.35 -17.10
N ARG A 197 -9.16 1.37 -16.18
CA ARG A 197 -8.78 1.55 -14.77
C ARG A 197 -7.33 1.07 -14.60
N PRO A 198 -6.40 1.96 -14.17
CA PRO A 198 -4.98 1.63 -14.14
C PRO A 198 -4.67 0.54 -13.11
N SER A 199 -3.93 -0.46 -13.54
CA SER A 199 -3.39 -1.50 -12.66
C SER A 199 -2.01 -1.94 -13.12
N THR A 200 -1.18 -2.36 -12.14
CA THR A 200 0.11 -2.99 -12.37
C THR A 200 0.03 -4.44 -11.91
N SER A 201 0.46 -5.37 -12.77
CA SER A 201 0.56 -6.78 -12.41
C SER A 201 2.02 -7.15 -12.15
N ILE A 202 2.31 -7.60 -10.93
CA ILE A 202 3.63 -8.08 -10.52
C ILE A 202 3.52 -9.58 -10.29
N MET A 203 4.30 -10.36 -11.06
CA MET A 203 4.31 -11.82 -10.95
C MET A 203 5.74 -12.34 -10.83
N ALA A 204 5.96 -13.16 -9.80
CA ALA A 204 7.22 -13.89 -9.63
C ALA A 204 6.96 -15.41 -9.63
N SER A 205 8.05 -16.20 -9.71
CA SER A 205 7.90 -17.67 -9.74
C SER A 205 7.36 -18.24 -8.44
N ARG A 206 7.82 -17.72 -7.30
CA ARG A 206 7.41 -18.12 -5.94
C ARG A 206 7.81 -17.04 -4.92
N LEU A 207 7.05 -16.90 -3.84
CA LEU A 207 7.46 -16.07 -2.71
C LEU A 207 8.61 -16.77 -1.97
N THR A 208 9.79 -16.18 -2.08
CA THR A 208 11.02 -16.60 -1.40
C THR A 208 11.58 -15.43 -0.59
N PRO A 209 12.54 -15.65 0.34
CA PRO A 209 13.21 -14.53 1.02
C PRO A 209 13.78 -13.51 0.05
N ARG A 210 14.41 -13.97 -1.03
CA ARG A 210 14.96 -13.10 -2.09
C ARG A 210 13.88 -12.26 -2.77
N VAL A 211 12.78 -12.88 -3.21
CA VAL A 211 11.67 -12.17 -3.88
C VAL A 211 11.00 -11.18 -2.93
N LEU A 212 10.88 -11.51 -1.64
CA LEU A 212 10.38 -10.56 -0.64
C LEU A 212 11.30 -9.34 -0.51
N GLY A 213 12.61 -9.55 -0.49
CA GLY A 213 13.61 -8.46 -0.50
C GLY A 213 13.50 -7.60 -1.75
N GLU A 214 13.36 -8.21 -2.94
CA GLU A 214 13.14 -7.50 -4.21
C GLU A 214 11.87 -6.65 -4.17
N LEU A 215 10.76 -7.17 -3.62
CA LEU A 215 9.50 -6.43 -3.49
C LEU A 215 9.61 -5.24 -2.53
N ILE A 216 10.24 -5.42 -1.38
CA ILE A 216 10.42 -4.33 -0.41
C ILE A 216 11.27 -3.22 -1.04
N ALA A 217 12.44 -3.55 -1.59
CA ALA A 217 13.32 -2.58 -2.24
C ALA A 217 12.66 -1.90 -3.44
N LEU A 218 11.82 -2.60 -4.21
CA LEU A 218 11.02 -2.01 -5.29
C LEU A 218 10.18 -0.83 -4.76
N TYR A 219 9.41 -1.04 -3.70
CA TYR A 219 8.55 0.02 -3.15
C TYR A 219 9.34 1.11 -2.40
N GLU A 220 10.49 0.79 -1.82
CA GLU A 220 11.41 1.78 -1.27
C GLU A 220 11.91 2.73 -2.37
N HIS A 221 12.34 2.18 -3.50
CA HIS A 221 12.76 2.98 -4.66
C HIS A 221 11.59 3.75 -5.31
N ILE A 222 10.39 3.18 -5.40
CA ILE A 222 9.18 3.90 -5.86
C ILE A 222 8.95 5.12 -4.98
N THR A 223 8.98 4.95 -3.67
CA THR A 223 8.80 6.03 -2.69
C THR A 223 9.88 7.11 -2.83
N PHE A 224 11.13 6.70 -3.04
CA PHE A 224 12.23 7.63 -3.32
C PHE A 224 12.02 8.42 -4.62
N VAL A 225 11.65 7.75 -5.71
CA VAL A 225 11.38 8.40 -7.00
C VAL A 225 10.27 9.44 -6.89
N GLN A 226 9.16 9.09 -6.25
CA GLN A 226 8.06 10.02 -5.99
C GLN A 226 8.54 11.24 -5.19
N GLY A 227 9.28 11.02 -4.11
CA GLY A 227 9.82 12.09 -3.26
C GLY A 227 10.73 13.05 -4.01
N ILE A 228 11.59 12.52 -4.88
CA ILE A 228 12.47 13.33 -5.74
C ILE A 228 11.66 14.16 -6.74
N VAL A 229 10.66 13.55 -7.40
CA VAL A 229 9.81 14.27 -8.38
C VAL A 229 9.00 15.37 -7.70
N TRP A 230 8.46 15.12 -6.50
CA TRP A 230 7.76 16.14 -5.71
C TRP A 230 8.69 17.14 -5.02
N GLY A 231 10.00 16.88 -4.98
CA GLY A 231 10.99 17.76 -4.35
C GLY A 231 10.85 17.81 -2.83
N ILE A 232 10.34 16.77 -2.20
CA ILE A 232 10.08 16.69 -0.75
C ILE A 232 11.14 15.84 -0.04
N ASP A 233 11.30 16.02 1.29
CA ASP A 233 12.15 15.15 2.09
C ASP A 233 11.38 13.92 2.60
N SER A 234 11.58 12.79 1.90
CA SER A 234 10.91 11.53 2.20
C SER A 234 11.44 10.83 3.45
N PHE A 235 12.61 11.21 3.98
CA PHE A 235 13.32 10.43 4.99
C PHE A 235 13.22 11.00 6.41
N ASP A 236 12.42 12.05 6.62
CA ASP A 236 12.02 12.55 7.92
C ASP A 236 10.55 12.23 8.26
N GLN A 237 10.09 12.58 9.47
CA GLN A 237 8.74 12.37 9.95
C GLN A 237 8.29 13.39 11.00
N TRP A 238 8.50 14.68 10.75
CA TRP A 238 8.14 15.78 11.67
C TRP A 238 6.67 15.74 12.12
N GLY A 239 5.76 15.24 11.28
CA GLY A 239 4.33 15.17 11.57
C GLY A 239 3.94 14.32 12.79
N VAL A 240 4.80 13.43 13.28
CA VAL A 240 4.52 12.58 14.44
C VAL A 240 5.05 13.15 15.75
N GLU A 241 5.81 14.26 15.75
CA GLU A 241 6.47 14.80 16.94
C GLU A 241 5.50 15.54 17.86
N LEU A 242 4.61 16.35 17.29
CA LEU A 242 3.64 17.13 18.06
C LEU A 242 2.73 16.22 18.91
N GLY A 243 2.20 15.15 18.32
CA GLY A 243 1.34 14.19 19.03
C GLY A 243 2.06 13.52 20.22
N LYS A 244 3.33 13.17 20.06
CA LYS A 244 4.14 12.60 21.16
C LYS A 244 4.32 13.58 22.31
N LYS A 245 4.61 14.84 22.01
CA LYS A 245 4.74 15.90 23.04
C LYS A 245 3.43 16.11 23.77
N LEU A 246 2.34 16.32 23.03
CA LEU A 246 0.99 16.51 23.61
C LEU A 246 0.56 15.32 24.47
N ALA A 247 0.88 14.09 24.04
CA ALA A 247 0.57 12.89 24.82
C ALA A 247 1.24 12.92 26.21
N LEU A 248 2.52 13.33 26.29
CA LEU A 248 3.22 13.47 27.57
C LEU A 248 2.61 14.57 28.45
N ASP A 249 2.21 15.69 27.85
CA ASP A 249 1.60 16.81 28.56
C ASP A 249 0.20 16.45 29.13
N LEU A 250 -0.52 15.48 28.53
CA LEU A 250 -1.81 15.00 29.00
C LEU A 250 -1.74 13.95 30.12
N VAL A 251 -0.59 13.29 30.32
CA VAL A 251 -0.44 12.23 31.35
C VAL A 251 -0.91 12.67 32.74
N PRO A 252 -0.58 13.88 33.26
CA PRO A 252 -1.09 14.32 34.56
C PRO A 252 -2.61 14.40 34.62
N ALA A 253 -3.27 14.94 33.59
CA ALA A 253 -4.73 15.02 33.51
C ALA A 253 -5.38 13.62 33.56
N ILE A 254 -4.81 12.65 32.82
CA ILE A 254 -5.26 11.24 32.83
C ILE A 254 -5.08 10.60 34.22
N LYS A 255 -4.12 11.07 35.01
CA LYS A 255 -3.92 10.66 36.40
C LYS A 255 -4.80 11.40 37.40
N GLY A 256 -5.66 12.32 36.96
CA GLY A 256 -6.61 13.02 37.78
C GLY A 256 -6.26 14.47 38.17
N ASP A 257 -5.21 15.05 37.60
CA ASP A 257 -4.84 16.46 37.79
C ASP A 257 -5.91 17.37 37.14
N ARG A 258 -6.70 18.01 37.95
CA ARG A 258 -7.83 18.87 37.55
C ARG A 258 -7.37 20.22 36.97
N GLU A 259 -6.22 20.72 37.37
CA GLU A 259 -5.69 21.97 36.82
C GLU A 259 -5.22 21.77 35.39
N VAL A 260 -4.49 20.69 35.13
CA VAL A 260 -4.07 20.32 33.76
C VAL A 260 -5.26 20.00 32.87
N LEU A 261 -6.28 19.29 33.41
CA LEU A 261 -7.51 18.99 32.69
C LEU A 261 -8.29 20.27 32.30
N ALA A 262 -8.39 21.24 33.20
CA ALA A 262 -9.12 22.49 32.96
C ALA A 262 -8.50 23.38 31.87
N ARG A 263 -7.24 23.14 31.51
CA ARG A 263 -6.51 23.86 30.43
C ARG A 263 -6.72 23.22 29.06
N GLN A 264 -7.36 22.06 28.99
CA GLN A 264 -7.59 21.35 27.73
C GLN A 264 -8.82 21.91 27.02
N ASP A 265 -8.86 21.67 25.71
CA ASP A 265 -10.07 21.91 24.94
C ASP A 265 -11.25 21.04 25.43
N SER A 266 -12.46 21.46 25.11
CA SER A 266 -13.68 20.81 25.62
C SER A 266 -13.80 19.34 25.20
N SER A 267 -13.34 18.95 24.03
CA SER A 267 -13.39 17.57 23.57
C SER A 267 -12.43 16.68 24.36
N THR A 268 -11.17 17.10 24.46
CA THR A 268 -10.12 16.38 25.20
C THR A 268 -10.50 16.26 26.69
N ALA A 269 -10.96 17.35 27.31
CA ALA A 269 -11.40 17.34 28.72
C ALA A 269 -12.57 16.38 28.95
N SER A 270 -13.59 16.39 28.08
CA SER A 270 -14.73 15.49 28.18
C SER A 270 -14.38 14.03 28.05
N LEU A 271 -13.47 13.69 27.13
CA LEU A 271 -12.99 12.32 26.94
C LEU A 271 -12.18 11.82 28.15
N ILE A 272 -11.32 12.67 28.71
CA ILE A 272 -10.56 12.33 29.91
C ILE A 272 -11.50 12.18 31.13
N ASP A 273 -12.47 13.04 31.29
CA ASP A 273 -13.50 12.92 32.37
C ASP A 273 -14.29 11.62 32.21
N TYR A 274 -14.69 11.27 30.99
CA TYR A 274 -15.36 9.99 30.73
C TYR A 274 -14.46 8.80 31.11
N TYR A 275 -13.20 8.84 30.69
CA TYR A 275 -12.23 7.80 31.06
C TYR A 275 -12.09 7.66 32.56
N LEU A 276 -11.88 8.76 33.29
CA LEU A 276 -11.72 8.76 34.76
C LEU A 276 -12.95 8.22 35.49
N LYS A 277 -14.14 8.47 34.97
CA LYS A 277 -15.42 7.96 35.56
C LYS A 277 -15.62 6.46 35.35
N HIS A 278 -15.11 5.91 34.26
CA HIS A 278 -15.37 4.52 33.83
C HIS A 278 -14.20 3.57 34.01
N ARG A 279 -13.01 4.09 34.30
CA ARG A 279 -11.85 3.25 34.60
C ARG A 279 -12.08 2.51 35.92
N LYS A 280 -11.97 1.19 35.90
CA LYS A 280 -12.00 0.30 37.06
C LYS A 280 -10.59 0.08 37.60
#